data_a3f4cc33591d894908c47c1dba01a720
#
_entry.id   a3f4cc33591d894908c47c1dba01a720
#
_cell.length_a   1.000
_cell.length_b   1.000
_cell.length_c   1.000
_cell.angle_alpha   90.00
_cell.angle_beta   90.00
_cell.angle_gamma   90.00
#
_symmetry.space_group_name_H-M   'P 1'
#
loop_
_entity.id
_entity.type
_entity.pdbx_description
1 polymer ?
#
loop_
_entity_poly.entity_id
_entity_poly.type
_entity_poly.pdbx_seq_one_letter_code
_entity_poly.pdbx_strand_id
1 'polypeptide(L)'
;MPQVIIHTKYKEQQFYTKQINYLIVECPSDCSVKTLAFNILSAIDRAIGSEYFTQAGSLKSISSSALTTRLKIICMNHHIGLIVIDEIQNAIQTATRNKQIRPLIKFLVELTNETSTGICFCGTLEAEELFLKQEHLKRRTRGLRLLPLKYDMTYRKFITTLFEYQATLQK
;
A
#
# COMPACT_ATOMS: atom_id res chain seq x y z
N MET A 1 -3.70 5.93 -14.36
CA MET A 1 -4.92 5.91 -13.53
C MET A 1 -4.87 4.70 -12.61
N PRO A 2 -5.18 4.83 -11.30
CA PRO A 2 -5.12 3.72 -10.36
C PRO A 2 -6.29 2.73 -10.48
N GLN A 3 -7.30 3.02 -11.29
CA GLN A 3 -8.53 2.22 -11.39
C GLN A 3 -8.90 1.86 -12.83
N VAL A 4 -9.55 0.71 -12.98
CA VAL A 4 -10.19 0.24 -14.23
C VAL A 4 -11.58 -0.26 -13.90
N ILE A 5 -12.54 -0.04 -14.80
CA ILE A 5 -13.89 -0.59 -14.66
C ILE A 5 -13.93 -1.95 -15.36
N ILE A 6 -14.24 -3.00 -14.59
CA ILE A 6 -14.46 -4.34 -15.14
C ILE A 6 -15.96 -4.56 -15.30
N HIS A 7 -16.35 -4.96 -16.49
CA HIS A 7 -17.72 -5.37 -16.80
C HIS A 7 -17.79 -6.89 -16.79
N THR A 8 -18.67 -7.44 -15.94
CA THR A 8 -18.91 -8.88 -15.87
C THR A 8 -20.38 -9.16 -16.14
N LYS A 9 -20.66 -10.11 -17.03
CA LYS A 9 -22.02 -10.56 -17.32
C LYS A 9 -22.25 -11.92 -16.66
N TYR A 10 -23.29 -12.02 -15.84
CA TYR A 10 -23.74 -13.27 -15.25
C TYR A 10 -25.26 -13.40 -15.34
N LYS A 11 -25.76 -14.50 -15.93
CA LYS A 11 -27.21 -14.77 -16.10
C LYS A 11 -27.99 -13.54 -16.58
N GLU A 12 -27.60 -12.95 -17.70
CA GLU A 12 -28.22 -11.75 -18.31
C GLU A 12 -28.10 -10.44 -17.52
N GLN A 13 -27.59 -10.48 -16.30
CA GLN A 13 -27.31 -9.27 -15.51
C GLN A 13 -25.89 -8.78 -15.76
N GLN A 14 -25.76 -7.46 -15.92
CA GLN A 14 -24.43 -6.80 -16.01
C GLN A 14 -24.03 -6.32 -14.63
N PHE A 15 -22.82 -6.71 -14.22
CA PHE A 15 -22.20 -6.24 -13.00
C PHE A 15 -21.00 -5.36 -13.34
N TYR A 16 -20.80 -4.34 -12.53
CA TYR A 16 -19.67 -3.41 -12.68
C TYR A 16 -18.81 -3.49 -11.43
N THR A 17 -17.55 -3.76 -11.61
CA THR A 17 -16.57 -3.70 -10.53
C THR A 17 -15.49 -2.70 -10.90
N LYS A 18 -15.20 -1.75 -10.01
CA LYS A 18 -14.05 -0.87 -10.17
C LYS A 18 -12.82 -1.60 -9.63
N GLN A 19 -11.98 -2.08 -10.52
CA GLN A 19 -10.68 -2.65 -10.15
C GLN A 19 -9.71 -1.55 -9.77
N ILE A 20 -8.93 -1.78 -8.74
CA ILE A 20 -7.88 -0.86 -8.29
C ILE A 20 -6.53 -1.49 -8.61
N ASN A 21 -5.79 -0.93 -9.56
CA ASN A 21 -4.50 -1.45 -9.97
C ASN A 21 -3.46 -1.30 -8.86
N TYR A 22 -3.40 -0.13 -8.24
CA TYR A 22 -2.51 0.14 -7.11
C TYR A 22 -3.05 1.23 -6.18
N LEU A 23 -2.58 1.18 -4.95
CA LEU A 23 -2.78 2.22 -3.93
C LEU A 23 -1.42 2.63 -3.36
N ILE A 24 -1.30 3.87 -2.94
CA ILE A 24 -0.14 4.37 -2.20
C ILE A 24 -0.64 4.87 -0.86
N VAL A 25 -0.07 4.36 0.22
CA VAL A 25 -0.40 4.72 1.60
C VAL A 25 0.88 4.93 2.41
N GLU A 26 0.86 5.84 3.35
CA GLU A 26 1.96 6.02 4.28
C GLU A 26 1.87 5.05 5.45
N CYS A 27 3.02 4.54 5.87
CA CYS A 27 3.13 3.75 7.09
C CYS A 27 2.85 4.64 8.30
N PRO A 28 1.85 4.31 9.13
CA PRO A 28 1.52 5.13 10.28
C PRO A 28 2.66 5.13 11.32
N SER A 29 2.90 6.30 11.93
CA SER A 29 3.97 6.48 12.93
C SER A 29 3.75 5.66 14.21
N ASP A 30 2.50 5.28 14.50
CA ASP A 30 2.13 4.42 15.65
C ASP A 30 2.29 2.93 15.36
N CYS A 31 2.64 2.52 14.15
CA CYS A 31 2.72 1.14 13.67
C CYS A 31 1.44 0.31 13.91
N SER A 32 0.33 0.97 14.12
CA SER A 32 -0.93 0.32 14.41
C SER A 32 -1.50 -0.33 13.15
N VAL A 33 -1.81 -1.62 13.24
CA VAL A 33 -2.58 -2.35 12.21
C VAL A 33 -3.88 -1.62 11.90
N LYS A 34 -4.51 -1.09 12.93
CA LYS A 34 -5.80 -0.40 12.83
C LYS A 34 -5.67 0.90 12.03
N THR A 35 -4.66 1.71 12.34
CA THR A 35 -4.40 2.97 11.62
C THR A 35 -4.03 2.69 10.17
N LEU A 36 -3.17 1.70 9.90
CA LEU A 36 -2.83 1.33 8.54
C LEU A 36 -4.06 0.84 7.74
N ALA A 37 -4.91 0.01 8.34
CA ALA A 37 -6.13 -0.46 7.69
C ALA A 37 -7.08 0.70 7.35
N PHE A 38 -7.21 1.71 8.22
CA PHE A 38 -7.97 2.92 7.92
C PHE A 38 -7.33 3.76 6.81
N ASN A 39 -6.00 3.89 6.79
CA ASN A 39 -5.29 4.59 5.71
C ASN A 39 -5.54 3.92 4.35
N ILE A 40 -5.55 2.58 4.31
CA ILE A 40 -5.86 1.82 3.09
C ILE A 40 -7.33 2.06 2.69
N LEU A 41 -8.31 2.00 3.60
CA LEU A 41 -9.71 2.30 3.29
C LEU A 41 -9.89 3.72 2.75
N SER A 42 -9.24 4.70 3.36
CA SER A 42 -9.26 6.09 2.88
C SER A 42 -8.66 6.22 1.47
N ALA A 43 -7.59 5.47 1.17
CA ALA A 43 -6.99 5.46 -0.16
C ALA A 43 -7.92 4.80 -1.19
N ILE A 44 -8.64 3.74 -0.81
CA ILE A 44 -9.67 3.11 -1.64
C ILE A 44 -10.77 4.12 -1.95
N ASP A 45 -11.30 4.81 -0.94
CA ASP A 45 -12.37 5.79 -1.12
C ASP A 45 -11.96 6.92 -2.08
N ARG A 46 -10.73 7.43 -1.94
CA ARG A 46 -10.19 8.41 -2.90
C ARG A 46 -10.05 7.88 -4.32
N ALA A 47 -9.69 6.60 -4.47
CA ALA A 47 -9.47 6.00 -5.78
C ALA A 47 -10.76 5.76 -6.55
N ILE A 48 -11.84 5.34 -5.88
CA ILE A 48 -13.09 4.90 -6.54
C ILE A 48 -14.32 5.70 -6.16
N GLY A 49 -14.22 6.68 -5.26
CA GLY A 49 -15.34 7.49 -4.80
C GLY A 49 -16.31 6.71 -3.91
N SER A 50 -15.80 5.80 -3.07
CA SER A 50 -16.58 5.05 -2.08
C SER A 50 -16.58 5.74 -0.71
N GLU A 51 -17.31 5.16 0.24
CA GLU A 51 -17.40 5.64 1.62
C GLU A 51 -17.04 4.55 2.65
N TYR A 52 -16.16 3.64 2.28
CA TYR A 52 -15.77 2.53 3.15
C TYR A 52 -15.13 2.97 4.46
N PHE A 53 -14.33 4.04 4.42
CA PHE A 53 -13.72 4.63 5.59
C PHE A 53 -14.79 5.15 6.56
N THR A 54 -15.73 5.96 6.07
CA THR A 54 -16.83 6.53 6.88
C THR A 54 -17.72 5.43 7.44
N GLN A 55 -18.09 4.43 6.62
CA GLN A 55 -18.91 3.30 7.02
C GLN A 55 -18.19 2.34 7.99
N ALA A 56 -16.87 2.36 8.06
CA ALA A 56 -16.13 1.57 9.04
C ALA A 56 -16.28 2.08 10.48
N GLY A 57 -16.83 3.26 10.66
CA GLY A 57 -17.00 3.87 11.97
C GLY A 57 -15.73 4.55 12.48
N SER A 58 -15.73 4.95 13.74
CA SER A 58 -14.57 5.59 14.34
C SER A 58 -13.49 4.56 14.73
N LEU A 59 -12.24 5.02 14.78
CA LEU A 59 -11.10 4.24 15.27
C LEU A 59 -11.35 3.61 16.67
N LYS A 60 -12.20 4.23 17.50
CA LYS A 60 -12.50 3.75 18.84
C LYS A 60 -13.55 2.63 18.85
N SER A 61 -14.50 2.64 17.93
CA SER A 61 -15.68 1.77 17.97
C SER A 61 -15.48 0.40 17.34
N ILE A 62 -14.61 0.26 16.33
CA ILE A 62 -14.40 -1.01 15.62
C ILE A 62 -13.20 -1.78 16.19
N SER A 63 -13.32 -3.10 16.32
CA SER A 63 -12.17 -3.95 16.68
C SER A 63 -11.19 -4.07 15.50
N SER A 64 -9.89 -4.25 15.80
CA SER A 64 -8.87 -4.46 14.77
C SER A 64 -9.19 -5.68 13.90
N SER A 65 -9.69 -6.76 14.50
CA SER A 65 -10.07 -7.99 13.79
C SER A 65 -11.22 -7.73 12.80
N ALA A 66 -12.28 -7.06 13.24
CA ALA A 66 -13.41 -6.74 12.36
C ALA A 66 -13.00 -5.83 11.20
N LEU A 67 -12.14 -4.84 11.48
CA LEU A 67 -11.62 -3.93 10.48
C LEU A 67 -10.75 -4.64 9.44
N THR A 68 -9.84 -5.51 9.87
CA THR A 68 -8.97 -6.26 8.96
C THR A 68 -9.77 -7.24 8.10
N THR A 69 -10.77 -7.92 8.66
CA THR A 69 -11.68 -8.79 7.88
C THR A 69 -12.43 -7.99 6.82
N ARG A 70 -12.98 -6.84 7.19
CA ARG A 70 -13.68 -5.97 6.24
C ARG A 70 -12.75 -5.49 5.13
N LEU A 71 -11.53 -5.07 5.47
CA LEU A 71 -10.55 -4.65 4.48
C LEU A 71 -10.21 -5.76 3.48
N LYS A 72 -10.01 -7.00 3.96
CA LYS A 72 -9.75 -8.15 3.09
C LYS A 72 -10.87 -8.35 2.07
N ILE A 73 -12.14 -8.30 2.51
CA ILE A 73 -13.30 -8.43 1.63
C ILE A 73 -13.30 -7.31 0.57
N ILE A 74 -13.02 -6.08 0.96
CA ILE A 74 -12.97 -4.93 0.04
C ILE A 74 -11.83 -5.11 -0.97
N CYS A 75 -10.64 -5.53 -0.53
CA CYS A 75 -9.51 -5.80 -1.41
C CYS A 75 -9.84 -6.87 -2.47
N MET A 76 -10.53 -7.94 -2.07
CA MET A 76 -10.98 -8.99 -2.98
C MET A 76 -12.03 -8.48 -3.97
N ASN A 77 -13.04 -7.74 -3.50
CA ASN A 77 -14.13 -7.23 -4.34
C ASN A 77 -13.63 -6.24 -5.40
N HIS A 78 -12.61 -5.46 -5.09
CA HIS A 78 -12.03 -4.48 -6.00
C HIS A 78 -10.76 -4.98 -6.69
N HIS A 79 -10.39 -6.26 -6.53
CA HIS A 79 -9.21 -6.86 -7.15
C HIS A 79 -7.99 -5.96 -7.04
N ILE A 80 -7.66 -5.53 -5.81
CA ILE A 80 -6.53 -4.62 -5.59
C ILE A 80 -5.23 -5.32 -5.95
N GLY A 81 -4.54 -4.81 -6.99
CA GLY A 81 -3.33 -5.45 -7.50
C GLY A 81 -2.12 -5.22 -6.61
N LEU A 82 -1.90 -3.97 -6.17
CA LEU A 82 -0.71 -3.58 -5.41
C LEU A 82 -1.06 -2.53 -4.35
N ILE A 83 -0.51 -2.69 -3.15
CA ILE A 83 -0.48 -1.64 -2.13
C ILE A 83 0.98 -1.26 -1.90
N VAL A 84 1.32 0.00 -2.20
CA VAL A 84 2.61 0.60 -1.89
C VAL A 84 2.51 1.22 -0.51
N ILE A 85 3.34 0.77 0.42
CA ILE A 85 3.46 1.32 1.77
C ILE A 85 4.74 2.13 1.81
N ASP A 86 4.58 3.44 1.82
CA ASP A 86 5.68 4.39 1.88
C ASP A 86 6.07 4.71 3.33
N GLU A 87 7.27 5.26 3.52
CA GLU A 87 7.82 5.62 4.82
C GLU A 87 7.85 4.44 5.82
N ILE A 88 8.16 3.23 5.33
CA ILE A 88 8.13 2.01 6.17
C ILE A 88 9.12 2.08 7.36
N GLN A 89 10.14 2.96 7.33
CA GLN A 89 11.02 3.19 8.47
C GLN A 89 10.28 3.74 9.70
N ASN A 90 9.12 4.39 9.53
CA ASN A 90 8.27 4.81 10.66
C ASN A 90 7.90 3.61 11.54
N ALA A 91 7.68 2.44 10.90
CA ALA A 91 7.42 1.19 11.60
C ALA A 91 8.61 0.73 12.46
N ILE A 92 9.84 1.00 12.04
CA ILE A 92 11.05 0.56 12.74
C ILE A 92 11.30 1.40 13.96
N GLN A 93 11.22 2.72 13.81
CA GLN A 93 11.45 3.66 14.92
C GLN A 93 10.49 3.42 16.08
N THR A 94 9.24 3.09 15.78
CA THR A 94 8.22 2.80 16.81
C THR A 94 8.28 1.36 17.30
N ALA A 95 8.64 0.41 16.45
CA ALA A 95 8.72 -1.01 16.81
C ALA A 95 9.82 -1.30 17.85
N THR A 96 10.91 -0.56 17.80
CA THR A 96 11.99 -0.64 18.81
C THR A 96 11.46 -0.22 20.19
N ARG A 97 10.47 0.68 20.25
CA ARG A 97 9.85 1.16 21.49
C ARG A 97 8.69 0.27 21.98
N ASN A 98 7.81 -0.23 21.07
CA ASN A 98 6.49 -0.75 21.44
C ASN A 98 6.22 -2.22 21.10
N LYS A 99 7.18 -2.98 20.53
CA LYS A 99 7.02 -4.40 20.11
C LYS A 99 5.83 -4.65 19.15
N GLN A 100 5.28 -3.63 18.51
CA GLN A 100 4.07 -3.73 17.65
C GLN A 100 4.34 -4.10 16.19
N ILE A 101 5.60 -4.22 15.79
CA ILE A 101 5.93 -4.54 14.41
C ILE A 101 5.46 -5.95 13.99
N ARG A 102 5.52 -6.93 14.91
CA ARG A 102 5.10 -8.30 14.60
C ARG A 102 3.62 -8.40 14.20
N PRO A 103 2.66 -7.77 14.92
CA PRO A 103 1.26 -7.72 14.50
C PRO A 103 1.07 -7.05 13.13
N LEU A 104 1.80 -5.97 12.85
CA LEU A 104 1.74 -5.29 11.56
C LEU A 104 2.21 -6.20 10.41
N ILE A 105 3.38 -6.81 10.56
CA ILE A 105 3.91 -7.75 9.57
C ILE A 105 2.96 -8.95 9.36
N LYS A 106 2.45 -9.52 10.46
CA LYS A 106 1.49 -10.63 10.38
C LYS A 106 0.26 -10.22 9.58
N PHE A 107 -0.31 -9.07 9.86
CA PHE A 107 -1.45 -8.54 9.12
C PHE A 107 -1.16 -8.39 7.62
N LEU A 108 0.00 -7.82 7.24
CA LEU A 108 0.36 -7.63 5.84
C LEU A 108 0.57 -8.97 5.10
N VAL A 109 1.19 -9.94 5.77
CA VAL A 109 1.34 -11.29 5.21
C VAL A 109 -0.01 -11.99 5.02
N GLU A 110 -0.91 -11.87 5.99
CA GLU A 110 -2.27 -12.42 5.89
C GLU A 110 -3.05 -11.72 4.76
N LEU A 111 -2.97 -10.40 4.65
CA LEU A 111 -3.61 -9.64 3.59
C LEU A 111 -3.16 -10.15 2.21
N THR A 112 -1.85 -10.27 1.99
CA THR A 112 -1.29 -10.79 0.72
C THR A 112 -1.77 -12.22 0.43
N ASN A 113 -1.73 -13.11 1.43
CA ASN A 113 -2.08 -14.52 1.23
C ASN A 113 -3.58 -14.71 0.93
N GLU A 114 -4.45 -13.93 1.55
CA GLU A 114 -5.90 -14.13 1.45
C GLU A 114 -6.53 -13.34 0.30
N THR A 115 -5.92 -12.24 -0.13
CA THR A 115 -6.52 -11.36 -1.16
C THR A 115 -5.77 -11.38 -2.49
N SER A 116 -4.62 -12.05 -2.56
CA SER A 116 -3.69 -12.01 -3.71
C SER A 116 -3.19 -10.59 -4.04
N THR A 117 -3.33 -9.65 -3.12
CA THR A 117 -2.83 -8.28 -3.27
C THR A 117 -1.32 -8.24 -3.04
N GLY A 118 -0.56 -7.73 -3.99
CA GLY A 118 0.87 -7.47 -3.81
C GLY A 118 1.13 -6.34 -2.82
N ILE A 119 2.24 -6.41 -2.08
CA ILE A 119 2.67 -5.32 -1.19
C ILE A 119 4.08 -4.91 -1.58
N CYS A 120 4.28 -3.60 -1.79
CA CYS A 120 5.57 -2.97 -2.01
C CYS A 120 5.88 -2.05 -0.84
N PHE A 121 7.07 -2.18 -0.26
CA PHE A 121 7.54 -1.29 0.79
C PHE A 121 8.53 -0.30 0.21
N CYS A 122 8.31 0.98 0.47
CA CYS A 122 9.22 2.06 0.14
C CYS A 122 9.71 2.72 1.43
N GLY A 123 10.98 3.12 1.46
CA GLY A 123 11.54 3.79 2.64
C GLY A 123 13.04 3.99 2.54
N THR A 124 13.63 4.49 3.60
CA THR A 124 15.08 4.71 3.73
C THR A 124 15.83 3.41 3.93
N LEU A 125 17.16 3.47 3.88
CA LEU A 125 18.03 2.30 4.11
C LEU A 125 17.81 1.66 5.49
N GLU A 126 17.37 2.41 6.48
CA GLU A 126 17.01 1.89 7.81
C GLU A 126 15.92 0.80 7.72
N ALA A 127 15.04 0.90 6.74
CA ALA A 127 13.98 -0.08 6.50
C ALA A 127 14.51 -1.48 6.18
N GLU A 128 15.71 -1.58 5.62
CA GLU A 128 16.32 -2.87 5.27
C GLU A 128 16.50 -3.78 6.49
N GLU A 129 16.85 -3.21 7.65
CA GLU A 129 17.00 -3.97 8.89
C GLU A 129 15.75 -4.73 9.30
N LEU A 130 14.56 -4.19 8.99
CA LEU A 130 13.29 -4.86 9.27
C LEU A 130 13.20 -6.20 8.54
N PHE A 131 13.57 -6.20 7.27
CA PHE A 131 13.47 -7.37 6.41
C PHE A 131 14.56 -8.39 6.72
N LEU A 132 15.76 -7.93 7.09
CA LEU A 132 16.87 -8.81 7.44
C LEU A 132 16.64 -9.55 8.76
N LYS A 133 15.99 -8.92 9.74
CA LYS A 133 15.73 -9.50 11.08
C LYS A 133 14.55 -10.48 11.11
N GLN A 134 13.73 -10.55 10.05
CA GLN A 134 12.53 -11.38 9.99
C GLN A 134 12.67 -12.49 8.93
N GLU A 135 13.05 -13.69 9.33
CA GLU A 135 13.31 -14.85 8.47
C GLU A 135 12.18 -15.11 7.44
N HIS A 136 10.91 -15.02 7.88
CA HIS A 136 9.77 -15.25 7.00
C HIS A 136 9.54 -14.13 5.98
N LEU A 137 9.97 -12.89 6.26
CA LEU A 137 9.95 -11.82 5.27
C LEU A 137 11.10 -11.97 4.29
N LYS A 138 12.30 -12.29 4.76
CA LYS A 138 13.48 -12.49 3.93
C LYS A 138 13.25 -13.49 2.77
N ARG A 139 12.44 -14.53 3.01
CA ARG A 139 12.11 -15.53 1.99
C ARG A 139 11.06 -15.07 0.98
N ARG A 140 10.22 -14.10 1.33
CA ARG A 140 9.06 -13.64 0.55
C ARG A 140 9.26 -12.29 -0.10
N THR A 141 10.26 -11.54 0.28
CA THR A 141 10.53 -10.19 -0.24
C THR A 141 11.77 -10.20 -1.14
N ARG A 142 11.69 -9.38 -2.17
CA ARG A 142 12.86 -9.00 -2.99
C ARG A 142 13.07 -7.51 -2.81
N GLY A 143 14.27 -7.12 -2.42
CA GLY A 143 14.64 -5.72 -2.24
C GLY A 143 15.38 -5.18 -3.46
N LEU A 144 15.13 -3.91 -3.76
CA LEU A 144 15.92 -3.12 -4.69
C LEU A 144 16.42 -1.89 -3.93
N ARG A 145 17.72 -1.68 -3.95
CA ARG A 145 18.33 -0.47 -3.40
C ARG A 145 18.52 0.54 -4.52
N LEU A 146 17.81 1.67 -4.43
CA LEU A 146 18.02 2.80 -5.31
C LEU A 146 19.13 3.68 -4.72
N LEU A 147 20.24 3.80 -5.44
CA LEU A 147 21.35 4.67 -5.06
C LEU A 147 21.15 6.05 -5.69
N PRO A 148 21.71 7.10 -5.08
CA PRO A 148 21.74 8.42 -5.69
C PRO A 148 22.38 8.35 -7.06
N LEU A 149 21.78 9.05 -8.03
CA LEU A 149 22.36 9.18 -9.37
C LEU A 149 23.69 9.95 -9.28
N LYS A 150 24.74 9.40 -9.86
CA LYS A 150 26.00 10.12 -10.02
C LYS A 150 25.82 11.26 -11.02
N TYR A 151 26.57 12.36 -10.83
CA TYR A 151 26.57 13.49 -11.75
C TYR A 151 27.33 13.12 -13.04
N ASP A 152 26.64 12.38 -13.91
CA ASP A 152 27.13 11.89 -15.19
C ASP A 152 26.11 12.16 -16.32
N MET A 153 26.32 11.55 -17.48
CA MET A 153 25.42 11.68 -18.62
C MET A 153 24.01 11.12 -18.32
N THR A 154 23.92 10.09 -17.49
CA THR A 154 22.63 9.49 -17.08
C THR A 154 21.82 10.48 -16.25
N TYR A 155 22.46 11.15 -15.28
CA TYR A 155 21.86 12.21 -14.49
C TYR A 155 21.37 13.37 -15.37
N ARG A 156 22.23 13.85 -16.27
CA ARG A 156 21.85 14.94 -17.19
C ARG A 156 20.65 14.58 -18.04
N LYS A 157 20.67 13.38 -18.66
CA LYS A 157 19.55 12.88 -19.45
C LYS A 157 18.26 12.78 -18.64
N PHE A 158 18.32 12.24 -17.42
CA PHE A 158 17.17 12.17 -16.51
C PHE A 158 16.59 13.55 -16.22
N ILE A 159 17.42 14.52 -15.84
CA ILE A 159 16.97 15.88 -15.54
C ILE A 159 16.37 16.55 -16.77
N THR A 160 17.01 16.44 -17.95
CA THR A 160 16.47 17.00 -19.20
C THR A 160 15.10 16.42 -19.53
N THR A 161 14.95 15.09 -19.46
CA THR A 161 13.66 14.43 -19.70
C THR A 161 12.58 14.86 -18.71
N LEU A 162 12.93 15.03 -17.43
CA LEU A 162 12.00 15.48 -16.39
C LEU A 162 11.49 16.90 -16.68
N PHE A 163 12.38 17.83 -17.07
CA PHE A 163 12.00 19.18 -17.45
C PHE A 163 11.13 19.24 -18.72
N GLU A 164 11.48 18.47 -19.73
CA GLU A 164 10.68 18.35 -20.96
C GLU A 164 9.27 17.84 -20.66
N TYR A 165 9.16 16.83 -19.78
CA TYR A 165 7.86 16.28 -19.37
C TYR A 165 7.02 17.31 -18.60
N GLN A 166 7.62 18.06 -17.67
CA GLN A 166 6.91 19.10 -16.92
C GLN A 166 6.47 20.26 -17.84
N ALA A 167 7.29 20.66 -18.79
CA ALA A 167 6.95 21.73 -19.75
C ALA A 167 5.80 21.33 -20.68
N THR A 168 5.61 20.02 -20.95
CA THR A 168 4.49 19.51 -21.75
C THR A 168 3.17 19.44 -21.00
N LEU A 169 3.20 19.28 -19.69
CA LEU A 169 2.00 19.22 -18.84
C LEU A 169 1.40 20.61 -18.52
N GLN A 170 2.13 21.70 -18.79
CA GLN A 170 1.68 23.07 -18.57
C GLN A 170 1.07 23.75 -19.79
N LYS A 171 0.97 23.04 -20.91
CA LYS A 171 0.25 23.45 -22.12
C LYS A 171 -1.11 22.75 -22.21
#